data_fcf2a19ddcffbb8c2c762b59252f72d4
#
_entry.id   fcf2a19ddcffbb8c2c762b59252f72d4
#
_cell.length_a   1.000
_cell.length_b   1.000
_cell.length_c   1.000
_cell.angle_alpha   90.00
_cell.angle_beta   90.00
_cell.angle_gamma   90.00
#
_symmetry.space_group_name_H-M   'P 1'
#
loop_
_entity.id
_entity.type
_entity.pdbx_description
1 polymer ?
#
loop_
_entity_poly.entity_id
_entity_poly.type
_entity_poly.pdbx_seq_one_letter_code
_entity_poly.pdbx_strand_id
1 'polypeptide(L)'
;MKTLMTTLLACAALATPAMAQSVTPKFEHMITNIPGKSLIAVEVNFPPGEVSAPHHHAKSAFLYVYVLQGAIESQLEGEAAHIYRAGDSFYEPPGAHHVLGRNASATEPAKLLAVFVVDSNDKALTVFDKEGHKK
;
A
#
# COMPACT_ATOMS: atom_id res chain seq x y z
N MET A 1 -10.45 19.18 -61.86
CA MET A 1 -10.90 19.16 -60.45
C MET A 1 -10.15 18.01 -59.77
N LYS A 2 -9.16 18.32 -58.93
CA LYS A 2 -8.38 17.30 -58.16
C LYS A 2 -8.94 17.27 -56.75
N THR A 3 -9.58 16.17 -56.37
CA THR A 3 -10.16 15.95 -55.03
C THR A 3 -9.01 15.47 -54.13
N LEU A 4 -8.68 16.32 -53.15
CA LEU A 4 -7.69 15.95 -52.10
C LEU A 4 -8.41 15.12 -51.04
N MET A 5 -8.06 13.83 -50.95
CA MET A 5 -8.54 12.93 -49.93
C MET A 5 -7.63 13.08 -48.70
N THR A 6 -8.10 13.74 -47.66
CA THR A 6 -7.42 13.88 -46.38
C THR A 6 -7.67 12.62 -45.54
N THR A 7 -6.67 11.77 -45.41
CA THR A 7 -6.75 10.59 -44.56
C THR A 7 -6.51 11.01 -43.11
N LEU A 8 -7.56 10.95 -42.30
CA LEU A 8 -7.49 11.17 -40.83
C LEU A 8 -6.88 9.92 -40.18
N LEU A 9 -5.65 10.01 -39.70
CA LEU A 9 -5.00 8.95 -38.94
C LEU A 9 -5.51 9.02 -37.50
N ALA A 10 -6.44 8.13 -37.13
CA ALA A 10 -6.90 7.99 -35.77
C ALA A 10 -5.83 7.30 -34.92
N CYS A 11 -5.14 8.05 -34.07
CA CYS A 11 -4.26 7.49 -33.04
C CYS A 11 -5.13 6.84 -31.95
N ALA A 12 -5.28 5.52 -31.99
CA ALA A 12 -5.87 4.78 -30.89
C ALA A 12 -4.86 4.75 -29.73
N ALA A 13 -5.10 5.53 -28.69
CA ALA A 13 -4.37 5.45 -27.45
C ALA A 13 -4.71 4.11 -26.79
N LEU A 14 -3.78 3.17 -26.75
CA LEU A 14 -3.88 1.94 -25.98
C LEU A 14 -3.80 2.34 -24.50
N ALA A 15 -4.94 2.38 -23.81
CA ALA A 15 -4.98 2.50 -22.36
C ALA A 15 -4.38 1.21 -21.76
N THR A 16 -3.18 1.30 -21.21
CA THR A 16 -2.62 0.22 -20.38
C THR A 16 -3.49 0.10 -19.12
N PRO A 17 -3.90 -1.12 -18.73
CA PRO A 17 -4.65 -1.28 -17.49
C PRO A 17 -3.79 -0.77 -16.32
N ALA A 18 -4.36 0.10 -15.48
CA ALA A 18 -3.73 0.51 -14.24
C ALA A 18 -3.54 -0.74 -13.36
N MET A 19 -2.30 -1.04 -12.98
CA MET A 19 -2.03 -2.15 -12.07
C MET A 19 -2.36 -1.68 -10.64
N ALA A 20 -3.17 -2.46 -9.91
CA ALA A 20 -3.49 -2.16 -8.52
C ALA A 20 -2.36 -2.61 -7.57
N GLN A 21 -2.34 -2.04 -6.37
CA GLN A 21 -1.50 -2.51 -5.27
C GLN A 21 -1.68 -4.02 -5.05
N SER A 22 -0.59 -4.74 -4.85
CA SER A 22 -0.62 -6.17 -4.55
C SER A 22 0.10 -6.48 -3.24
N VAL A 23 -0.43 -7.46 -2.49
CA VAL A 23 0.10 -7.93 -1.22
C VAL A 23 0.47 -9.40 -1.36
N THR A 24 1.72 -9.74 -1.07
CA THR A 24 2.25 -11.11 -1.17
C THR A 24 2.72 -11.58 0.20
N PRO A 25 2.12 -12.64 0.79
CA PRO A 25 2.63 -13.25 2.01
C PRO A 25 4.06 -13.77 1.85
N LYS A 26 4.91 -13.49 2.83
CA LYS A 26 6.32 -13.92 2.86
C LYS A 26 6.63 -14.82 4.04
N PHE A 27 5.99 -14.60 5.19
CA PHE A 27 6.25 -15.34 6.41
C PHE A 27 5.06 -15.26 7.35
N GLU A 28 4.76 -16.33 8.05
CA GLU A 28 3.84 -16.36 9.19
C GLU A 28 4.29 -17.44 10.19
N HIS A 29 4.47 -17.06 11.44
CA HIS A 29 4.79 -18.01 12.51
C HIS A 29 4.38 -17.45 13.88
N MET A 30 3.94 -18.34 14.78
CA MET A 30 3.75 -17.98 16.19
C MET A 30 5.10 -17.64 16.83
N ILE A 31 5.11 -16.57 17.64
CA ILE A 31 6.31 -16.18 18.39
C ILE A 31 6.39 -17.05 19.64
N THR A 32 7.33 -17.99 19.68
CA THR A 32 7.37 -19.06 20.70
C THR A 32 7.59 -18.56 22.13
N ASN A 33 8.27 -17.42 22.30
CA ASN A 33 8.56 -16.79 23.59
C ASN A 33 7.59 -15.63 23.95
N ILE A 34 6.58 -15.36 23.11
CA ILE A 34 5.51 -14.41 23.37
C ILE A 34 4.18 -15.13 23.13
N PRO A 35 3.60 -15.77 24.16
CA PRO A 35 2.39 -16.56 24.01
C PRO A 35 1.24 -15.76 23.39
N GLY A 36 0.52 -16.37 22.46
CA GLY A 36 -0.64 -15.77 21.78
C GLY A 36 -0.31 -14.75 20.69
N LYS A 37 0.96 -14.51 20.39
CA LYS A 37 1.40 -13.60 19.33
C LYS A 37 1.99 -14.36 18.14
N SER A 38 1.77 -13.79 16.95
CA SER A 38 2.38 -14.22 15.70
C SER A 38 3.14 -13.08 15.04
N LEU A 39 4.19 -13.45 14.30
CA LEU A 39 4.85 -12.55 13.38
C LEU A 39 4.37 -12.89 11.96
N ILE A 40 3.87 -11.90 11.25
CA ILE A 40 3.41 -12.04 9.86
C ILE A 40 4.15 -11.00 9.04
N ALA A 41 4.81 -11.43 7.96
CA ALA A 41 5.47 -10.53 7.02
C ALA A 41 4.83 -10.63 5.65
N VAL A 42 4.55 -9.48 5.05
CA VAL A 42 4.02 -9.37 3.69
C VAL A 42 4.83 -8.36 2.89
N GLU A 43 5.00 -8.63 1.61
CA GLU A 43 5.54 -7.68 0.65
C GLU A 43 4.38 -6.96 -0.04
N VAL A 44 4.45 -5.65 -0.10
CA VAL A 44 3.45 -4.81 -0.76
C VAL A 44 4.11 -4.09 -1.93
N ASN A 45 3.54 -4.29 -3.13
CA ASN A 45 3.98 -3.61 -4.34
C ASN A 45 2.99 -2.50 -4.69
N PHE A 46 3.54 -1.30 -4.91
CA PHE A 46 2.82 -0.13 -5.34
C PHE A 46 3.25 0.22 -6.77
N PRO A 47 2.40 0.02 -7.78
CA PRO A 47 2.63 0.57 -9.10
C PRO A 47 2.84 2.09 -9.07
N PRO A 48 3.42 2.69 -10.13
CA PRO A 48 3.54 4.14 -10.22
C PRO A 48 2.22 4.86 -9.96
N GLY A 49 2.23 5.85 -9.06
CA GLY A 49 1.06 6.67 -8.72
C GLY A 49 -0.03 5.99 -7.89
N GLU A 50 0.15 4.73 -7.51
CA GLU A 50 -0.86 3.99 -6.73
C GLU A 50 -1.07 4.58 -5.35
N VAL A 51 -2.33 4.64 -4.92
CA VAL A 51 -2.76 5.14 -3.62
C VAL A 51 -3.58 4.06 -2.91
N SER A 52 -3.19 3.71 -1.70
CA SER A 52 -3.99 2.86 -0.82
C SER A 52 -5.19 3.64 -0.26
N ALA A 53 -6.35 3.01 -0.22
CA ALA A 53 -7.49 3.56 0.52
C ALA A 53 -7.17 3.65 2.02
N PRO A 54 -7.72 4.63 2.75
CA PRO A 54 -7.59 4.73 4.19
C PRO A 54 -8.06 3.45 4.88
N HIS A 55 -7.33 3.03 5.92
CA HIS A 55 -7.58 1.76 6.60
C HIS A 55 -7.00 1.72 8.01
N HIS A 56 -7.47 0.75 8.78
CA HIS A 56 -6.87 0.33 10.03
C HIS A 56 -6.22 -1.05 9.84
N HIS A 57 -5.16 -1.32 10.59
CA HIS A 57 -4.67 -2.68 10.77
C HIS A 57 -5.40 -3.37 11.93
N ALA A 58 -5.19 -4.68 12.08
CA ALA A 58 -5.73 -5.44 13.20
C ALA A 58 -5.44 -4.71 14.52
N LYS A 59 -6.43 -4.58 15.41
CA LYS A 59 -6.31 -3.79 16.64
C LYS A 59 -5.20 -4.22 17.57
N SER A 60 -4.78 -5.49 17.49
CA SER A 60 -3.68 -6.05 18.26
C SER A 60 -2.32 -5.91 17.56
N ALA A 61 -2.30 -5.41 16.32
CA ALA A 61 -1.09 -5.39 15.49
C ALA A 61 -0.20 -4.19 15.78
N PHE A 62 1.05 -4.46 16.15
CA PHE A 62 2.15 -3.52 15.94
C PHE A 62 2.73 -3.80 14.56
N LEU A 63 2.84 -2.77 13.73
CA LEU A 63 3.35 -2.89 12.37
C LEU A 63 4.69 -2.20 12.24
N TYR A 64 5.71 -2.93 11.77
CA TYR A 64 6.98 -2.39 11.30
C TYR A 64 7.03 -2.43 9.77
N VAL A 65 7.44 -1.33 9.16
CA VAL A 65 7.53 -1.21 7.70
C VAL A 65 8.96 -0.85 7.31
N TYR A 66 9.48 -1.56 6.31
CA TYR A 66 10.78 -1.27 5.69
C TYR A 66 10.61 -1.09 4.19
N VAL A 67 11.07 0.03 3.64
CA VAL A 67 10.97 0.31 2.20
C VAL A 67 12.09 -0.41 1.46
N LEU A 68 11.71 -1.32 0.58
CA LEU A 68 12.63 -2.15 -0.22
C LEU A 68 13.05 -1.46 -1.52
N GLN A 69 12.14 -0.68 -2.13
CA GLN A 69 12.35 -0.04 -3.43
C GLN A 69 11.50 1.22 -3.54
N GLY A 70 12.04 2.23 -4.24
CA GLY A 70 11.32 3.45 -4.54
C GLY A 70 11.10 4.34 -3.32
N ALA A 71 9.93 4.98 -3.25
CA ALA A 71 9.56 5.85 -2.15
C ALA A 71 8.06 5.75 -1.85
N ILE A 72 7.72 5.66 -0.59
CA ILE A 72 6.35 5.61 -0.08
C ILE A 72 6.08 6.86 0.73
N GLU A 73 4.99 7.56 0.44
CA GLU A 73 4.46 8.60 1.32
C GLU A 73 3.40 7.97 2.23
N SER A 74 3.57 8.15 3.53
CA SER A 74 2.70 7.57 4.56
C SER A 74 2.28 8.64 5.57
N GLN A 75 1.04 8.55 6.05
CA GLN A 75 0.49 9.42 7.09
C GLN A 75 -0.46 8.66 7.99
N LEU A 76 -0.25 8.72 9.28
CA LEU A 76 -1.22 8.35 10.31
C LEU A 76 -2.12 9.53 10.64
N GLU A 77 -3.35 9.25 11.09
CA GLU A 77 -4.28 10.29 11.53
C GLU A 77 -3.68 11.15 12.65
N GLY A 78 -3.75 12.47 12.49
CA GLY A 78 -3.18 13.43 13.44
C GLY A 78 -1.68 13.68 13.31
N GLU A 79 -0.99 13.02 12.39
CA GLU A 79 0.43 13.21 12.11
C GLU A 79 0.66 13.90 10.76
N ALA A 80 1.87 14.44 10.55
CA ALA A 80 2.28 14.93 9.23
C ALA A 80 2.58 13.77 8.29
N ALA A 81 2.33 13.96 6.99
CA ALA A 81 2.77 13.01 5.97
C ALA A 81 4.31 13.02 5.83
N HIS A 82 4.90 11.84 5.68
CA HIS A 82 6.34 11.65 5.48
C HIS A 82 6.61 10.77 4.26
N ILE A 83 7.69 11.08 3.54
CA ILE A 83 8.19 10.25 2.45
C ILE A 83 9.36 9.40 2.96
N TYR A 84 9.19 8.08 2.87
CA TYR A 84 10.18 7.07 3.21
C TYR A 84 10.73 6.47 1.92
N ARG A 85 12.07 6.44 1.80
CA ARG A 85 12.78 5.93 0.62
C ARG A 85 13.33 4.53 0.87
N ALA A 86 13.78 3.85 -0.15
CA ALA A 86 14.45 2.56 -0.01
C ALA A 86 15.56 2.61 1.05
N GLY A 87 15.49 1.73 2.05
CA GLY A 87 16.35 1.71 3.23
C GLY A 87 15.78 2.40 4.47
N ASP A 88 14.73 3.22 4.32
CA ASP A 88 14.02 3.82 5.46
C ASP A 88 13.01 2.86 6.06
N SER A 89 12.67 3.10 7.32
CA SER A 89 11.62 2.37 8.02
C SER A 89 10.74 3.28 8.86
N PHE A 90 9.54 2.81 9.14
CA PHE A 90 8.60 3.43 10.07
C PHE A 90 7.77 2.34 10.76
N TYR A 91 6.93 2.73 11.69
CA TYR A 91 6.03 1.81 12.37
C TYR A 91 4.65 2.43 12.54
N GLU A 92 3.67 1.57 12.76
CA GLU A 92 2.31 1.94 13.11
C GLU A 92 1.94 1.24 14.42
N PRO A 93 1.56 2.01 15.47
CA PRO A 93 1.15 1.41 16.73
C PRO A 93 -0.21 0.71 16.60
N PRO A 94 -0.54 -0.24 17.50
CA PRO A 94 -1.85 -0.88 17.53
C PRO A 94 -3.00 0.13 17.51
N GLY A 95 -3.97 -0.09 16.63
CA GLY A 95 -5.15 0.76 16.49
C GLY A 95 -4.95 2.04 15.68
N ALA A 96 -3.77 2.29 15.14
CA ALA A 96 -3.52 3.46 14.29
C ALA A 96 -4.44 3.46 13.05
N HIS A 97 -4.86 4.66 12.65
CA HIS A 97 -5.58 4.90 11.41
C HIS A 97 -4.60 5.39 10.34
N HIS A 98 -4.38 4.59 9.33
CA HIS A 98 -3.52 4.93 8.19
C HIS A 98 -4.35 5.66 7.14
N VAL A 99 -4.24 6.99 7.13
CA VAL A 99 -5.09 7.85 6.28
C VAL A 99 -4.50 8.10 4.91
N LEU A 100 -3.19 7.92 4.74
CA LEU A 100 -2.49 8.03 3.45
C LEU A 100 -1.38 7.00 3.35
N GLY A 101 -1.43 6.20 2.30
CA GLY A 101 -0.34 5.35 1.84
C GLY A 101 -0.27 5.43 0.32
N ARG A 102 0.83 5.91 -0.24
CA ARG A 102 0.95 5.97 -1.70
C ARG A 102 2.38 5.83 -2.18
N ASN A 103 2.53 5.39 -3.42
CA ASN A 103 3.77 5.55 -4.14
C ASN A 103 4.04 7.04 -4.38
N ALA A 104 5.17 7.55 -3.90
CA ALA A 104 5.54 8.95 -4.07
C ALA A 104 5.94 9.30 -5.51
N SER A 105 6.14 8.30 -6.38
CA SER A 105 6.49 8.46 -7.79
C SER A 105 5.32 8.13 -8.70
N ALA A 106 5.10 8.96 -9.73
CA ALA A 106 4.14 8.70 -10.79
C ALA A 106 4.70 7.81 -11.92
N THR A 107 6.01 7.52 -11.92
CA THR A 107 6.70 6.83 -13.01
C THR A 107 7.44 5.56 -12.59
N GLU A 108 7.88 5.47 -11.33
CA GLU A 108 8.66 4.35 -10.83
C GLU A 108 7.86 3.54 -9.80
N PRO A 109 7.97 2.20 -9.81
CA PRO A 109 7.32 1.36 -8.81
C PRO A 109 7.97 1.53 -7.43
N ALA A 110 7.19 1.27 -6.39
CA ALA A 110 7.68 1.18 -5.01
C ALA A 110 7.30 -0.16 -4.39
N LYS A 111 8.09 -0.59 -3.40
CA LYS A 111 7.91 -1.86 -2.71
C LYS A 111 8.29 -1.70 -1.24
N LEU A 112 7.50 -2.27 -0.36
CA LEU A 112 7.81 -2.33 1.06
C LEU A 112 7.61 -3.74 1.63
N LEU A 113 8.27 -4.01 2.75
CA LEU A 113 8.01 -5.15 3.63
C LEU A 113 7.25 -4.64 4.85
N ALA A 114 6.07 -5.18 5.08
CA ALA A 114 5.28 -4.92 6.27
C ALA A 114 5.34 -6.13 7.20
N VAL A 115 5.76 -5.93 8.46
CA VAL A 115 5.93 -6.96 9.47
C VAL A 115 5.01 -6.68 10.64
N PHE A 116 4.04 -7.57 10.87
CA PHE A 116 3.06 -7.49 11.92
C PHE A 116 3.47 -8.36 13.11
N VAL A 117 3.44 -7.80 14.31
CA VAL A 117 3.33 -8.54 15.55
C VAL A 117 1.90 -8.41 16.03
N VAL A 118 1.14 -9.49 16.00
CA VAL A 118 -0.32 -9.49 16.12
C VAL A 118 -0.79 -10.66 16.96
N ASP A 119 -1.99 -10.55 17.56
CA ASP A 119 -2.61 -11.70 18.21
C ASP A 119 -2.85 -12.83 17.20
N SER A 120 -2.48 -14.06 17.53
CA SER A 120 -2.53 -15.19 16.60
C SER A 120 -3.93 -15.53 16.09
N ASN A 121 -4.96 -15.10 16.80
CA ASN A 121 -6.37 -15.25 16.42
C ASN A 121 -6.95 -14.02 15.68
N ASP A 122 -6.22 -12.92 15.59
CA ASP A 122 -6.65 -11.70 14.88
C ASP A 122 -6.22 -11.77 13.42
N LYS A 123 -7.13 -12.22 12.55
CA LYS A 123 -6.83 -12.54 11.14
C LYS A 123 -7.08 -11.40 10.15
N ALA A 124 -7.78 -10.36 10.56
CA ALA A 124 -8.06 -9.20 9.71
C ALA A 124 -6.92 -8.19 9.77
N LEU A 125 -5.81 -8.48 9.07
CA LEU A 125 -4.60 -7.64 9.11
C LEU A 125 -4.84 -6.22 8.60
N THR A 126 -5.79 -6.02 7.68
CA THR A 126 -6.15 -4.71 7.12
C THR A 126 -7.66 -4.62 7.01
N VAL A 127 -8.23 -3.55 7.53
CA VAL A 127 -9.67 -3.24 7.47
C VAL A 127 -9.82 -1.86 6.84
N PHE A 128 -10.29 -1.83 5.60
CA PHE A 128 -10.52 -0.58 4.88
C PHE A 128 -11.70 0.19 5.45
N ASP A 129 -11.61 1.50 5.43
CA ASP A 129 -12.70 2.38 5.80
C ASP A 129 -13.88 2.13 4.86
N LYS A 130 -15.10 2.17 5.42
CA LYS A 130 -16.30 2.13 4.59
C LYS A 130 -16.37 3.41 3.78
N GLU A 131 -16.54 3.31 2.48
CA GLU A 131 -16.85 4.48 1.65
C GLU A 131 -18.07 5.19 2.26
N GLY A 132 -17.84 6.44 2.68
CA GLY A 132 -18.92 7.24 3.23
C GLY A 132 -19.99 7.41 2.16
N HIS A 133 -21.21 6.95 2.43
CA HIS A 133 -22.37 7.34 1.63
C HIS A 133 -22.45 8.87 1.70
N LYS A 134 -22.02 9.54 0.63
CA LYS A 134 -22.34 10.96 0.46
C LYS A 134 -23.86 11.07 0.37
N LYS A 135 -24.44 11.60 1.45
CA LYS A 135 -25.85 12.04 1.44
C LYS A 135 -25.96 13.31 0.59
#